data_708587dc80913ef432fe127a47f19420
#
_entry.id   708587dc80913ef432fe127a47f19420
#
_cell.length_a   1.000
_cell.length_b   1.000
_cell.length_c   1.000
_cell.angle_alpha   90.00
_cell.angle_beta   90.00
_cell.angle_gamma   90.00
#
_symmetry.space_group_name_H-M   'P 1'
#
loop_
_entity.id
_entity.type
_entity.pdbx_description
1 polymer ?
#
loop_
_entity_poly.entity_id
_entity_poly.type
_entity_poly.pdbx_seq_one_letter_code
_entity_poly.pdbx_strand_id
1 'polypeptide(L)'
;MSAPTTTDPVARARDAAARESWAEAYELLHDHDRHPERGLTADDLSVLADSAWWAGHIDESVTARLRAHAAYLAADDHRGAGLTSWWLYYEYAGLGRPAAAAGWLHRARHHLEDLPDCPEQCFLAMTAAEEASARGDHESALAASRRMTALALACGSPDLLALGRQAESRVLLAAGRRTEGIALLDEAMCAVSAGELSGMVTGWLYCLALTQCMEAADFARAVEWTNAAMEWCAPPWTGSPPDGNADTAAPATGTAPATEDTPAAMTPLPMTVPSGENPFRGVCRAHRVEVLDLLGAWALAEAEARQACREVPVDCLESAAAAYYAAGDVQRRQGRLEAAAVSYGHAHELGRIPQPGLALLRLAQGRADAAVAGVDLALACRSDPDHDVLGRARLLAARTEVALAVRDLPGAARAAAELDALAGAADGGVPLLRALADTALGSVALAERRPGALLPLRRALAGWLELRVPYEAAQVRMLLAAACRAAGDEEAARLELGTARAVFERLGAVPDARRAAALLSGGSRRRLPGGLTTREAEVLRLVASGGTNKDIAGALVISEHTVARHLNNIFAKLGVGSRTSATAYAYAHDLV
;
A
#
# COMPACT_ATOMS: atom_id res chain seq x y z
N MET A 1 16.54 -57.99 26.02
CA MET A 1 16.42 -56.54 26.21
C MET A 1 17.35 -55.91 25.19
N SER A 2 16.82 -55.57 24.02
CA SER A 2 17.58 -54.83 22.99
C SER A 2 17.73 -53.41 23.47
N ALA A 3 18.98 -52.90 23.46
CA ALA A 3 19.26 -51.50 23.70
C ALA A 3 18.48 -50.59 22.72
N PRO A 4 18.05 -49.42 23.13
CA PRO A 4 17.44 -48.48 22.19
C PRO A 4 18.51 -48.13 21.15
N THR A 5 18.22 -48.37 19.88
CA THR A 5 18.95 -47.82 18.76
C THR A 5 18.98 -46.31 18.94
N THR A 6 20.14 -45.76 19.29
CA THR A 6 20.41 -44.32 19.20
C THR A 6 20.23 -43.92 17.74
N THR A 7 19.06 -43.44 17.38
CA THR A 7 18.76 -42.95 16.05
C THR A 7 19.76 -41.81 15.75
N ASP A 8 20.51 -41.97 14.65
CA ASP A 8 21.53 -41.01 14.21
C ASP A 8 20.94 -39.58 14.20
N PRO A 9 21.57 -38.61 14.90
CA PRO A 9 21.08 -37.23 14.96
C PRO A 9 20.88 -36.61 13.57
N VAL A 10 21.74 -36.95 12.59
CA VAL A 10 21.64 -36.44 11.22
C VAL A 10 20.41 -37.04 10.52
N ALA A 11 20.13 -38.33 10.70
CA ALA A 11 18.92 -38.94 10.15
C ALA A 11 17.64 -38.32 10.74
N ARG A 12 17.65 -38.07 12.06
CA ARG A 12 16.53 -37.37 12.73
C ARG A 12 16.36 -35.93 12.21
N ALA A 13 17.45 -35.22 11.94
CA ALA A 13 17.39 -33.87 11.39
C ALA A 13 16.81 -33.85 9.97
N ARG A 14 17.19 -34.83 9.12
CA ARG A 14 16.59 -34.99 7.78
C ARG A 14 15.08 -35.28 7.88
N ASP A 15 14.67 -36.15 8.80
CA ASP A 15 13.25 -36.43 9.04
C ASP A 15 12.51 -35.21 9.56
N ALA A 16 13.13 -34.39 10.42
CA ALA A 16 12.56 -33.14 10.91
C ALA A 16 12.42 -32.11 9.76
N ALA A 17 13.44 -31.96 8.94
CA ALA A 17 13.40 -31.08 7.77
C ALA A 17 12.34 -31.52 6.75
N ALA A 18 12.19 -32.83 6.50
CA ALA A 18 11.15 -33.38 5.63
C ALA A 18 9.72 -33.10 6.13
N ARG A 19 9.54 -32.86 7.43
CA ARG A 19 8.27 -32.42 8.05
C ARG A 19 8.21 -30.92 8.27
N GLU A 20 9.17 -30.17 7.72
CA GLU A 20 9.31 -28.72 7.92
C GLU A 20 9.43 -28.28 9.39
N SER A 21 9.88 -29.19 10.27
CA SER A 21 10.21 -28.89 11.68
C SER A 21 11.60 -28.25 11.75
N TRP A 22 11.72 -27.06 11.17
CA TRP A 22 13.00 -26.38 10.90
C TRP A 22 13.83 -26.11 12.16
N ALA A 23 13.19 -25.70 13.25
CA ALA A 23 13.88 -25.47 14.52
C ALA A 23 14.51 -26.75 15.07
N GLU A 24 13.80 -27.90 15.03
CA GLU A 24 14.33 -29.20 15.44
C GLU A 24 15.49 -29.64 14.52
N ALA A 25 15.31 -29.48 13.20
CA ALA A 25 16.36 -29.81 12.24
C ALA A 25 17.64 -28.97 12.46
N TYR A 26 17.48 -27.67 12.70
CA TYR A 26 18.57 -26.77 12.99
C TYR A 26 19.32 -27.17 14.26
N GLU A 27 18.63 -27.35 15.40
CA GLU A 27 19.25 -27.71 16.66
C GLU A 27 20.08 -29.02 16.54
N LEU A 28 19.51 -30.04 15.88
CA LEU A 28 20.17 -31.33 15.69
C LEU A 28 21.42 -31.24 14.82
N LEU A 29 21.36 -30.50 13.68
CA LEU A 29 22.51 -30.36 12.79
C LEU A 29 23.54 -29.40 13.33
N HIS A 30 23.14 -28.29 13.93
CA HIS A 30 24.04 -27.32 14.54
C HIS A 30 24.86 -27.96 15.67
N ASP A 31 24.22 -28.76 16.54
CA ASP A 31 24.91 -29.46 17.62
C ASP A 31 25.85 -30.55 17.07
N HIS A 32 25.45 -31.27 16.02
CA HIS A 32 26.29 -32.24 15.34
C HIS A 32 27.51 -31.58 14.68
N ASP A 33 27.34 -30.44 14.02
CA ASP A 33 28.37 -29.71 13.27
C ASP A 33 29.47 -29.10 14.19
N ARG A 34 29.17 -28.90 15.49
CA ARG A 34 30.15 -28.47 16.49
C ARG A 34 31.21 -29.53 16.78
N HIS A 35 31.04 -30.74 16.24
CA HIS A 35 31.97 -31.87 16.38
C HIS A 35 32.63 -32.19 15.06
N PRO A 36 33.76 -31.52 14.68
CA PRO A 36 34.37 -31.60 13.36
C PRO A 36 34.73 -33.03 12.92
N GLU A 37 34.91 -33.95 13.87
CA GLU A 37 35.21 -35.35 13.59
C GLU A 37 34.02 -36.12 12.99
N ARG A 38 32.83 -35.56 13.03
CA ARG A 38 31.60 -36.24 12.59
C ARG A 38 31.13 -35.89 11.19
N GLY A 39 31.75 -34.97 10.51
CA GLY A 39 31.53 -34.54 9.12
C GLY A 39 30.08 -34.60 8.64
N LEU A 40 29.57 -33.53 8.03
CA LEU A 40 28.28 -33.48 7.34
C LEU A 40 28.50 -33.69 5.83
N THR A 41 27.59 -34.37 5.16
CA THR A 41 27.55 -34.47 3.69
C THR A 41 27.13 -33.14 3.07
N ALA A 42 27.29 -32.99 1.75
CA ALA A 42 26.83 -31.80 1.02
C ALA A 42 25.33 -31.55 1.21
N ASP A 43 24.52 -32.61 1.15
CA ASP A 43 23.07 -32.55 1.38
C ASP A 43 22.73 -32.15 2.82
N ASP A 44 23.46 -32.68 3.82
CA ASP A 44 23.27 -32.29 5.23
C ASP A 44 23.59 -30.82 5.49
N LEU A 45 24.63 -30.32 4.84
CA LEU A 45 24.99 -28.90 4.90
C LEU A 45 23.94 -28.01 4.23
N SER A 46 23.29 -28.50 3.15
CA SER A 46 22.16 -27.80 2.53
C SER A 46 20.95 -27.79 3.47
N VAL A 47 20.63 -28.90 4.12
CA VAL A 47 19.55 -28.96 5.12
C VAL A 47 19.87 -28.07 6.32
N LEU A 48 21.13 -28.02 6.79
CA LEU A 48 21.56 -27.09 7.84
C LEU A 48 21.36 -25.64 7.42
N ALA A 49 21.73 -25.29 6.17
CA ALA A 49 21.54 -23.95 5.66
C ALA A 49 20.07 -23.53 5.61
N ASP A 50 19.20 -24.40 5.07
CA ASP A 50 17.75 -24.15 5.02
C ASP A 50 17.19 -23.99 6.43
N SER A 51 17.55 -24.91 7.34
CA SER A 51 17.08 -24.88 8.72
C SER A 51 17.55 -23.65 9.49
N ALA A 52 18.79 -23.21 9.26
CA ALA A 52 19.36 -21.98 9.82
C ALA A 52 18.61 -20.74 9.31
N TRP A 53 18.29 -20.69 8.01
CA TRP A 53 17.51 -19.60 7.42
C TRP A 53 16.12 -19.51 8.07
N TRP A 54 15.41 -20.63 8.19
CA TRP A 54 14.09 -20.69 8.84
C TRP A 54 14.14 -20.35 10.32
N ALA A 55 15.25 -20.63 11.00
CA ALA A 55 15.47 -20.25 12.40
C ALA A 55 15.95 -18.80 12.58
N GLY A 56 16.15 -18.04 11.48
CA GLY A 56 16.61 -16.64 11.51
C GLY A 56 18.13 -16.48 11.66
N HIS A 57 18.91 -17.57 11.49
CA HIS A 57 20.37 -17.56 11.59
C HIS A 57 21.02 -17.38 10.21
N ILE A 58 20.83 -16.21 9.59
CA ILE A 58 21.20 -15.93 8.20
C ILE A 58 22.72 -16.10 7.93
N ASP A 59 23.59 -15.62 8.83
CA ASP A 59 25.04 -15.77 8.68
C ASP A 59 25.50 -17.25 8.70
N GLU A 60 24.81 -18.07 9.51
CA GLU A 60 25.06 -19.50 9.58
C GLU A 60 24.52 -20.21 8.33
N SER A 61 23.37 -19.80 7.80
CA SER A 61 22.83 -20.27 6.53
C SER A 61 23.83 -20.04 5.40
N VAL A 62 24.30 -18.81 5.22
CA VAL A 62 25.33 -18.48 4.22
C VAL A 62 26.58 -19.33 4.40
N THR A 63 27.07 -19.50 5.64
CA THR A 63 28.26 -20.28 5.94
C THR A 63 28.09 -21.76 5.59
N ALA A 64 26.94 -22.35 5.95
CA ALA A 64 26.61 -23.74 5.62
C ALA A 64 26.48 -23.93 4.10
N ARG A 65 25.84 -23.00 3.37
CA ARG A 65 25.76 -23.04 1.91
C ARG A 65 27.12 -22.95 1.22
N LEU A 66 28.03 -22.11 1.70
CA LEU A 66 29.39 -22.03 1.16
C LEU A 66 30.13 -23.37 1.32
N ARG A 67 29.95 -24.04 2.45
CA ARG A 67 30.51 -25.38 2.70
C ARG A 67 29.83 -26.45 1.85
N ALA A 68 28.51 -26.41 1.71
CA ALA A 68 27.75 -27.31 0.85
C ALA A 68 28.22 -27.21 -0.60
N HIS A 69 28.34 -25.98 -1.12
CA HIS A 69 28.90 -25.75 -2.47
C HIS A 69 30.28 -26.37 -2.67
N ALA A 70 31.20 -26.16 -1.72
CA ALA A 70 32.54 -26.76 -1.79
C ALA A 70 32.50 -28.31 -1.75
N ALA A 71 31.59 -28.88 -0.95
CA ALA A 71 31.40 -30.32 -0.86
C ALA A 71 30.78 -30.92 -2.13
N TYR A 72 29.81 -30.28 -2.76
CA TYR A 72 29.26 -30.70 -4.06
C TYR A 72 30.31 -30.65 -5.16
N LEU A 73 31.15 -29.60 -5.19
CA LEU A 73 32.26 -29.54 -6.14
C LEU A 73 33.27 -30.66 -5.93
N ALA A 74 33.62 -31.00 -4.69
CA ALA A 74 34.52 -32.11 -4.37
C ALA A 74 33.92 -33.47 -4.78
N ALA A 75 32.59 -33.59 -4.87
CA ALA A 75 31.87 -34.77 -5.31
C ALA A 75 31.58 -34.79 -6.82
N ASP A 76 32.01 -33.78 -7.59
CA ASP A 76 31.69 -33.59 -9.02
C ASP A 76 30.16 -33.47 -9.29
N ASP A 77 29.41 -33.03 -8.29
CA ASP A 77 27.97 -32.79 -8.40
C ASP A 77 27.69 -31.34 -8.83
N HIS A 78 27.63 -31.13 -10.14
CA HIS A 78 27.34 -29.83 -10.75
C HIS A 78 25.90 -29.36 -10.49
N ARG A 79 24.93 -30.27 -10.30
CA ARG A 79 23.54 -29.90 -9.98
C ARG A 79 23.44 -29.31 -8.58
N GLY A 80 23.97 -29.98 -7.58
CA GLY A 80 24.01 -29.50 -6.20
C GLY A 80 24.82 -28.20 -6.07
N ALA A 81 25.99 -28.13 -6.73
CA ALA A 81 26.80 -26.92 -6.75
C ALA A 81 26.08 -25.73 -7.41
N GLY A 82 25.36 -25.97 -8.50
CA GLY A 82 24.60 -24.95 -9.22
C GLY A 82 23.43 -24.41 -8.43
N LEU A 83 22.62 -25.30 -7.83
CA LEU A 83 21.49 -24.89 -6.98
C LEU A 83 21.97 -24.12 -5.75
N THR A 84 23.03 -24.61 -5.09
CA THR A 84 23.60 -23.92 -3.93
C THR A 84 24.16 -22.55 -4.31
N SER A 85 24.76 -22.42 -5.51
CA SER A 85 25.22 -21.12 -6.03
C SER A 85 24.05 -20.16 -6.26
N TRP A 86 22.90 -20.65 -6.75
CA TRP A 86 21.71 -19.82 -6.92
C TRP A 86 21.15 -19.34 -5.56
N TRP A 87 21.11 -20.22 -4.55
CA TRP A 87 20.70 -19.82 -3.20
C TRP A 87 21.65 -18.77 -2.59
N LEU A 88 22.97 -18.90 -2.79
CA LEU A 88 23.94 -17.86 -2.38
C LEU A 88 23.71 -16.54 -3.11
N TYR A 89 23.35 -16.58 -4.42
CA TYR A 89 22.92 -15.38 -5.14
C TYR A 89 21.73 -14.72 -4.44
N TYR A 90 20.70 -15.50 -4.14
CA TYR A 90 19.46 -15.00 -3.51
C TYR A 90 19.72 -14.38 -2.13
N GLU A 91 20.46 -15.06 -1.26
CA GLU A 91 20.81 -14.57 0.08
C GLU A 91 21.70 -13.31 0.03
N TYR A 92 22.73 -13.28 -0.83
CA TYR A 92 23.59 -12.10 -0.97
C TYR A 92 22.84 -10.90 -1.59
N ALA A 93 21.89 -11.14 -2.48
CA ALA A 93 21.02 -10.10 -3.02
C ALA A 93 20.16 -9.48 -1.91
N GLY A 94 19.52 -10.31 -1.08
CA GLY A 94 18.73 -9.87 0.08
C GLY A 94 19.56 -9.08 1.10
N LEU A 95 20.82 -9.49 1.32
CA LEU A 95 21.77 -8.77 2.19
C LEU A 95 22.33 -7.47 1.58
N GLY A 96 21.85 -7.05 0.40
CA GLY A 96 22.31 -5.83 -0.27
C GLY A 96 23.78 -5.90 -0.75
N ARG A 97 24.27 -7.09 -1.10
CA ARG A 97 25.63 -7.34 -1.60
C ARG A 97 25.64 -7.70 -3.11
N PRO A 98 25.31 -6.76 -4.01
CA PRO A 98 25.04 -7.05 -5.42
C PRO A 98 26.24 -7.64 -6.17
N ALA A 99 27.46 -7.25 -5.83
CA ALA A 99 28.66 -7.78 -6.49
C ALA A 99 28.89 -9.26 -6.15
N ALA A 100 28.67 -9.67 -4.89
CA ALA A 100 28.76 -11.07 -4.49
C ALA A 100 27.61 -11.88 -5.12
N ALA A 101 26.40 -11.35 -5.09
CA ALA A 101 25.23 -11.97 -5.71
C ALA A 101 25.47 -12.24 -7.20
N ALA A 102 25.92 -11.23 -7.98
CA ALA A 102 26.22 -11.39 -9.41
C ALA A 102 27.27 -12.49 -9.67
N GLY A 103 28.31 -12.56 -8.83
CA GLY A 103 29.32 -13.60 -8.93
C GLY A 103 28.75 -15.01 -8.70
N TRP A 104 27.85 -15.16 -7.73
CA TRP A 104 27.22 -16.45 -7.46
C TRP A 104 26.20 -16.84 -8.53
N LEU A 105 25.44 -15.91 -9.07
CA LEU A 105 24.56 -16.17 -10.22
C LEU A 105 25.34 -16.63 -11.44
N HIS A 106 26.50 -16.01 -11.73
CA HIS A 106 27.38 -16.46 -12.81
C HIS A 106 27.85 -17.91 -12.60
N ARG A 107 28.23 -18.28 -11.36
CA ARG A 107 28.57 -19.67 -11.02
C ARG A 107 27.40 -20.63 -11.20
N ALA A 108 26.20 -20.25 -10.76
CA ALA A 108 24.99 -21.06 -10.94
C ALA A 108 24.76 -21.36 -12.44
N ARG A 109 24.86 -20.35 -13.30
CA ARG A 109 24.78 -20.51 -14.76
C ARG A 109 25.84 -21.47 -15.28
N HIS A 110 27.10 -21.26 -14.93
CA HIS A 110 28.20 -22.12 -15.38
C HIS A 110 27.99 -23.60 -15.02
N HIS A 111 27.38 -23.89 -13.86
CA HIS A 111 27.15 -25.28 -13.45
C HIS A 111 25.90 -25.92 -14.08
N LEU A 112 24.88 -25.13 -14.44
CA LEU A 112 23.56 -25.67 -14.82
C LEU A 112 23.22 -25.53 -16.30
N GLU A 113 23.79 -24.52 -17.04
CA GLU A 113 23.34 -24.22 -18.41
C GLU A 113 23.61 -25.35 -19.41
N ASP A 114 24.72 -26.06 -19.26
CA ASP A 114 25.12 -27.14 -20.16
C ASP A 114 24.60 -28.52 -19.75
N LEU A 115 23.85 -28.61 -18.65
CA LEU A 115 23.26 -29.86 -18.21
C LEU A 115 21.98 -30.19 -18.99
N PRO A 116 21.64 -31.50 -19.11
CA PRO A 116 20.28 -31.89 -19.54
C PRO A 116 19.21 -31.24 -18.68
N ASP A 117 18.00 -31.14 -19.19
CA ASP A 117 16.87 -30.58 -18.47
C ASP A 117 16.74 -31.13 -17.05
N CYS A 118 16.83 -30.24 -16.07
CA CYS A 118 16.77 -30.56 -14.64
C CYS A 118 16.00 -29.50 -13.86
N PRO A 119 15.43 -29.86 -12.68
CA PRO A 119 14.63 -28.94 -11.86
C PRO A 119 15.36 -27.65 -11.47
N GLU A 120 16.66 -27.74 -11.22
CA GLU A 120 17.49 -26.61 -10.76
C GLU A 120 17.57 -25.49 -11.80
N GLN A 121 17.42 -25.81 -13.10
CA GLN A 121 17.36 -24.81 -14.17
C GLN A 121 16.09 -23.94 -14.10
N CYS A 122 15.04 -24.37 -13.37
CA CYS A 122 13.87 -23.52 -13.14
C CYS A 122 14.24 -22.21 -12.45
N PHE A 123 15.18 -22.24 -11.50
CA PHE A 123 15.63 -21.05 -10.79
C PHE A 123 16.42 -20.09 -11.70
N LEU A 124 17.19 -20.62 -12.65
CA LEU A 124 17.83 -19.80 -13.68
C LEU A 124 16.80 -19.17 -14.63
N ALA A 125 15.78 -19.93 -15.02
CA ALA A 125 14.72 -19.43 -15.87
C ALA A 125 13.88 -18.34 -15.17
N MET A 126 13.64 -18.49 -13.86
CA MET A 126 13.00 -17.47 -13.03
C MET A 126 13.80 -16.18 -13.01
N THR A 127 15.10 -16.26 -12.72
CA THR A 127 16.01 -15.11 -12.72
C THR A 127 16.09 -14.45 -14.10
N ALA A 128 16.13 -15.25 -15.19
CA ALA A 128 16.14 -14.72 -16.55
C ALA A 128 14.83 -13.98 -16.90
N ALA A 129 13.69 -14.47 -16.43
CA ALA A 129 12.40 -13.79 -16.58
C ALA A 129 12.38 -12.45 -15.83
N GLU A 130 12.94 -12.41 -14.62
CA GLU A 130 13.07 -11.18 -13.82
C GLU A 130 14.01 -10.16 -14.47
N GLU A 131 15.19 -10.59 -14.93
CA GLU A 131 16.14 -9.74 -15.63
C GLU A 131 15.56 -9.17 -16.94
N ALA A 132 14.83 -9.98 -17.71
CA ALA A 132 14.17 -9.53 -18.93
C ALA A 132 13.03 -8.55 -18.62
N SER A 133 12.21 -8.85 -17.61
CA SER A 133 11.15 -7.94 -17.14
C SER A 133 11.72 -6.60 -16.69
N ALA A 134 12.84 -6.62 -15.96
CA ALA A 134 13.52 -5.41 -15.51
C ALA A 134 14.07 -4.54 -16.66
N ARG A 135 14.28 -5.11 -17.85
CA ARG A 135 14.66 -4.39 -19.08
C ARG A 135 13.45 -4.01 -19.97
N GLY A 136 12.20 -4.34 -19.55
CA GLY A 136 11.00 -4.15 -20.40
C GLY A 136 10.90 -5.14 -21.57
N ASP A 137 11.74 -6.16 -21.62
CA ASP A 137 11.72 -7.18 -22.66
C ASP A 137 10.68 -8.27 -22.30
N HIS A 138 9.41 -7.95 -22.57
CA HIS A 138 8.29 -8.83 -22.26
C HIS A 138 8.32 -10.15 -23.06
N GLU A 139 8.88 -10.16 -24.27
CA GLU A 139 8.97 -11.36 -25.09
C GLU A 139 9.96 -12.36 -24.48
N SER A 140 11.18 -11.92 -24.15
CA SER A 140 12.17 -12.77 -23.48
C SER A 140 11.71 -13.18 -22.07
N ALA A 141 11.07 -12.29 -21.33
CA ALA A 141 10.52 -12.60 -20.01
C ALA A 141 9.45 -13.71 -20.08
N LEU A 142 8.55 -13.63 -21.07
CA LEU A 142 7.51 -14.64 -21.28
C LEU A 142 8.11 -15.97 -21.75
N ALA A 143 9.12 -15.94 -22.60
CA ALA A 143 9.81 -17.15 -23.04
C ALA A 143 10.50 -17.85 -21.87
N ALA A 144 11.18 -17.11 -20.99
CA ALA A 144 11.86 -17.64 -19.81
C ALA A 144 10.86 -18.23 -18.78
N SER A 145 9.76 -17.52 -18.48
CA SER A 145 8.73 -18.03 -17.56
C SER A 145 8.04 -19.30 -18.09
N ARG A 146 7.77 -19.38 -19.40
CA ARG A 146 7.25 -20.60 -20.04
C ARG A 146 8.25 -21.75 -20.01
N ARG A 147 9.56 -21.45 -20.18
CA ARG A 147 10.60 -22.45 -20.02
C ARG A 147 10.58 -23.04 -18.60
N MET A 148 10.45 -22.17 -17.58
CA MET A 148 10.30 -22.61 -16.18
C MET A 148 9.10 -23.54 -16.00
N THR A 149 7.92 -23.15 -16.51
CA THR A 149 6.70 -24.00 -16.45
C THR A 149 6.90 -25.34 -17.15
N ALA A 150 7.56 -25.37 -18.32
CA ALA A 150 7.82 -26.60 -19.06
C ALA A 150 8.76 -27.54 -18.29
N LEU A 151 9.84 -27.03 -17.70
CA LEU A 151 10.75 -27.78 -16.84
C LEU A 151 10.03 -28.34 -15.61
N ALA A 152 9.23 -27.53 -14.95
CA ALA A 152 8.47 -27.90 -13.77
C ALA A 152 7.49 -29.06 -14.06
N LEU A 153 6.79 -29.00 -15.19
CA LEU A 153 5.91 -30.10 -15.66
C LEU A 153 6.70 -31.38 -15.96
N ALA A 154 7.85 -31.25 -16.61
CA ALA A 154 8.68 -32.41 -16.94
C ALA A 154 9.23 -33.13 -15.70
N CYS A 155 9.58 -32.39 -14.64
CA CYS A 155 10.07 -32.97 -13.39
C CYS A 155 8.95 -33.29 -12.37
N GLY A 156 7.68 -32.90 -12.64
CA GLY A 156 6.54 -33.19 -11.77
C GLY A 156 6.57 -32.47 -10.41
N SER A 157 7.20 -31.28 -10.35
CA SER A 157 7.29 -30.48 -9.12
C SER A 157 6.13 -29.49 -9.01
N PRO A 158 5.22 -29.64 -8.01
CA PRO A 158 4.14 -28.67 -7.77
C PRO A 158 4.68 -27.28 -7.44
N ASP A 159 5.71 -27.18 -6.62
CA ASP A 159 6.37 -25.94 -6.21
C ASP A 159 6.85 -25.13 -7.41
N LEU A 160 7.66 -25.76 -8.26
CA LEU A 160 8.24 -25.09 -9.43
C LEU A 160 7.16 -24.74 -10.46
N LEU A 161 6.10 -25.54 -10.58
CA LEU A 161 4.98 -25.27 -11.46
C LEU A 161 4.19 -24.04 -11.00
N ALA A 162 3.91 -23.92 -9.71
CA ALA A 162 3.21 -22.78 -9.14
C ALA A 162 4.02 -21.48 -9.29
N LEU A 163 5.34 -21.54 -9.05
CA LEU A 163 6.25 -20.41 -9.29
C LEU A 163 6.33 -20.03 -10.78
N GLY A 164 6.38 -21.01 -11.68
CA GLY A 164 6.39 -20.77 -13.12
C GLY A 164 5.12 -20.08 -13.62
N ARG A 165 3.95 -20.50 -13.13
CA ARG A 165 2.65 -19.86 -13.43
C ARG A 165 2.59 -18.44 -12.88
N GLN A 166 3.08 -18.21 -11.66
CA GLN A 166 3.16 -16.89 -11.08
C GLN A 166 4.09 -15.97 -11.89
N ALA A 167 5.26 -16.46 -12.32
CA ALA A 167 6.19 -15.69 -13.15
C ALA A 167 5.57 -15.34 -14.52
N GLU A 168 4.91 -16.29 -15.18
CA GLU A 168 4.19 -16.05 -16.44
C GLU A 168 3.03 -15.05 -16.24
N SER A 169 2.26 -15.19 -15.15
CA SER A 169 1.20 -14.25 -14.77
C SER A 169 1.73 -12.82 -14.69
N ARG A 170 2.84 -12.59 -14.01
CA ARG A 170 3.45 -11.27 -13.85
C ARG A 170 3.79 -10.63 -15.18
N VAL A 171 4.41 -11.38 -16.08
CA VAL A 171 4.76 -10.88 -17.42
C VAL A 171 3.51 -10.55 -18.24
N LEU A 172 2.48 -11.39 -18.18
CA LEU A 172 1.21 -11.15 -18.88
C LEU A 172 0.50 -9.91 -18.35
N LEU A 173 0.49 -9.69 -17.03
CA LEU A 173 -0.09 -8.49 -16.43
C LEU A 173 0.67 -7.22 -16.86
N ALA A 174 2.01 -7.26 -16.88
CA ALA A 174 2.84 -6.17 -17.35
C ALA A 174 2.62 -5.87 -18.86
N ALA A 175 2.36 -6.91 -19.66
CA ALA A 175 2.02 -6.79 -21.08
C ALA A 175 0.53 -6.43 -21.34
N GLY A 176 -0.26 -6.06 -20.30
CA GLY A 176 -1.67 -5.70 -20.43
C GLY A 176 -2.65 -6.88 -20.64
N ARG A 177 -2.17 -8.11 -20.70
CA ARG A 177 -2.99 -9.34 -20.87
C ARG A 177 -3.64 -9.77 -19.55
N ARG A 178 -4.42 -8.86 -18.95
CA ARG A 178 -4.91 -8.95 -17.59
C ARG A 178 -5.68 -10.26 -17.28
N THR A 179 -6.62 -10.63 -18.15
CA THR A 179 -7.47 -11.82 -17.93
C THR A 179 -6.65 -13.10 -17.85
N GLU A 180 -5.68 -13.25 -18.73
CA GLU A 180 -4.81 -14.42 -18.79
C GLU A 180 -3.84 -14.43 -17.60
N GLY A 181 -3.24 -13.27 -17.26
CA GLY A 181 -2.35 -13.15 -16.13
C GLY A 181 -3.05 -13.49 -14.81
N ILE A 182 -4.24 -12.94 -14.57
CA ILE A 182 -5.01 -13.23 -13.35
C ILE A 182 -5.40 -14.72 -13.27
N ALA A 183 -5.78 -15.35 -14.38
CA ALA A 183 -6.12 -16.77 -14.37
C ALA A 183 -4.95 -17.66 -13.93
N LEU A 184 -3.73 -17.36 -14.39
CA LEU A 184 -2.53 -18.09 -13.96
C LEU A 184 -2.16 -17.82 -12.49
N LEU A 185 -2.36 -16.58 -12.02
CA LEU A 185 -2.17 -16.26 -10.61
C LEU A 185 -3.15 -17.04 -9.73
N ASP A 186 -4.44 -17.03 -10.10
CA ASP A 186 -5.48 -17.76 -9.37
C ASP A 186 -5.14 -19.27 -9.33
N GLU A 187 -4.63 -19.84 -10.43
CA GLU A 187 -4.23 -21.25 -10.48
C GLU A 187 -3.03 -21.54 -9.56
N ALA A 188 -2.02 -20.67 -9.53
CA ALA A 188 -0.89 -20.81 -8.60
C ALA A 188 -1.36 -20.72 -7.13
N MET A 189 -2.27 -19.78 -6.84
CA MET A 189 -2.79 -19.59 -5.48
C MET A 189 -3.78 -20.68 -5.05
N CYS A 190 -4.41 -21.40 -5.98
CA CYS A 190 -5.16 -22.62 -5.66
C CYS A 190 -4.26 -23.69 -5.05
N ALA A 191 -3.06 -23.91 -5.58
CA ALA A 191 -2.09 -24.85 -5.02
C ALA A 191 -1.65 -24.46 -3.59
N VAL A 192 -1.49 -23.14 -3.33
CA VAL A 192 -1.25 -22.63 -1.97
C VAL A 192 -2.41 -22.98 -1.03
N SER A 193 -3.64 -22.71 -1.46
CA SER A 193 -4.85 -22.95 -0.65
C SER A 193 -5.11 -24.43 -0.41
N ALA A 194 -4.70 -25.30 -1.34
CA ALA A 194 -4.83 -26.75 -1.22
C ALA A 194 -3.73 -27.38 -0.33
N GLY A 195 -2.73 -26.61 0.09
CA GLY A 195 -1.61 -27.13 0.88
C GLY A 195 -0.70 -28.09 0.11
N GLU A 196 -0.59 -27.92 -1.20
CA GLU A 196 0.18 -28.79 -2.09
C GLU A 196 1.66 -28.41 -2.17
N LEU A 197 2.04 -27.24 -1.59
CA LEU A 197 3.33 -26.61 -1.77
C LEU A 197 4.15 -26.62 -0.47
N SER A 198 5.49 -26.58 -0.61
CA SER A 198 6.39 -26.37 0.52
C SER A 198 6.18 -25.01 1.18
N GLY A 199 6.56 -24.90 2.45
CA GLY A 199 6.45 -23.66 3.22
C GLY A 199 7.23 -22.50 2.57
N MET A 200 8.38 -22.77 1.96
CA MET A 200 9.19 -21.76 1.26
C MET A 200 8.43 -21.18 0.07
N VAL A 201 7.89 -22.01 -0.80
CA VAL A 201 7.17 -21.60 -2.00
C VAL A 201 5.83 -20.96 -1.64
N THR A 202 5.15 -21.48 -0.63
CA THR A 202 3.92 -20.88 -0.06
C THR A 202 4.19 -19.43 0.39
N GLY A 203 5.26 -19.19 1.15
CA GLY A 203 5.63 -17.85 1.60
C GLY A 203 5.98 -16.90 0.45
N TRP A 204 6.76 -17.37 -0.52
CA TRP A 204 7.05 -16.57 -1.72
C TRP A 204 5.79 -16.23 -2.50
N LEU A 205 4.91 -17.19 -2.73
CA LEU A 205 3.68 -16.96 -3.50
C LEU A 205 2.74 -15.97 -2.82
N TYR A 206 2.61 -15.99 -1.49
CA TYR A 206 1.86 -14.94 -0.80
C TYR A 206 2.44 -13.55 -1.05
N CYS A 207 3.75 -13.38 -0.92
CA CYS A 207 4.40 -12.09 -1.16
C CYS A 207 4.26 -11.64 -2.62
N LEU A 208 4.56 -12.54 -3.56
CA LEU A 208 4.50 -12.25 -5.00
C LEU A 208 3.08 -11.98 -5.48
N ALA A 209 2.09 -12.76 -5.02
CA ALA A 209 0.68 -12.54 -5.37
C ALA A 209 0.15 -11.22 -4.82
N LEU A 210 0.51 -10.85 -3.59
CA LEU A 210 0.12 -9.56 -3.02
C LEU A 210 0.70 -8.40 -3.82
N THR A 211 2.00 -8.44 -4.15
CA THR A 211 2.64 -7.44 -5.01
C THR A 211 1.92 -7.32 -6.35
N GLN A 212 1.65 -8.44 -7.04
CA GLN A 212 0.93 -8.44 -8.32
C GLN A 212 -0.50 -7.90 -8.22
N CYS A 213 -1.24 -8.26 -7.16
CA CYS A 213 -2.58 -7.71 -6.93
C CYS A 213 -2.55 -6.19 -6.72
N MET A 214 -1.54 -5.69 -6.02
CA MET A 214 -1.36 -4.25 -5.80
C MET A 214 -1.01 -3.52 -7.09
N GLU A 215 -0.11 -4.06 -7.91
CA GLU A 215 0.26 -3.53 -9.23
C GLU A 215 -0.92 -3.57 -10.22
N ALA A 216 -1.68 -4.65 -10.21
CA ALA A 216 -2.88 -4.80 -11.04
C ALA A 216 -4.08 -4.01 -10.52
N ALA A 217 -3.99 -3.36 -9.34
CA ALA A 217 -5.08 -2.71 -8.63
C ALA A 217 -6.27 -3.65 -8.37
N ASP A 218 -6.00 -4.94 -8.10
CA ASP A 218 -6.99 -5.91 -7.67
C ASP A 218 -7.00 -6.03 -6.15
N PHE A 219 -7.50 -4.99 -5.50
CA PHE A 219 -7.47 -4.89 -4.04
C PHE A 219 -8.40 -5.91 -3.37
N ALA A 220 -9.39 -6.45 -4.07
CA ALA A 220 -10.25 -7.51 -3.54
C ALA A 220 -9.44 -8.80 -3.31
N ARG A 221 -8.65 -9.21 -4.31
CA ARG A 221 -7.71 -10.34 -4.16
C ARG A 221 -6.60 -10.05 -3.15
N ALA A 222 -6.07 -8.82 -3.14
CA ALA A 222 -5.06 -8.43 -2.16
C ALA A 222 -5.55 -8.60 -0.71
N VAL A 223 -6.82 -8.28 -0.42
CA VAL A 223 -7.45 -8.51 0.90
C VAL A 223 -7.56 -9.99 1.22
N GLU A 224 -8.00 -10.80 0.28
CA GLU A 224 -8.15 -12.25 0.45
C GLU A 224 -6.80 -12.89 0.76
N TRP A 225 -5.80 -12.65 -0.08
CA TRP A 225 -4.48 -13.24 0.09
C TRP A 225 -3.71 -12.72 1.30
N THR A 226 -3.88 -11.44 1.69
CA THR A 226 -3.24 -10.96 2.92
C THR A 226 -3.86 -11.56 4.18
N ASN A 227 -5.17 -11.87 4.18
CA ASN A 227 -5.79 -12.56 5.30
C ASN A 227 -5.30 -14.02 5.37
N ALA A 228 -5.29 -14.75 4.25
CA ALA A 228 -4.78 -16.10 4.19
C ALA A 228 -3.28 -16.19 4.59
N ALA A 229 -2.45 -15.24 4.13
CA ALA A 229 -1.05 -15.16 4.51
C ALA A 229 -0.87 -14.97 6.02
N MET A 230 -1.67 -14.12 6.64
CA MET A 230 -1.60 -13.89 8.09
C MET A 230 -2.09 -15.09 8.90
N GLU A 231 -3.07 -15.84 8.42
CA GLU A 231 -3.51 -17.11 9.02
C GLU A 231 -2.40 -18.15 8.92
N TRP A 232 -1.78 -18.31 7.76
CA TRP A 232 -0.65 -19.21 7.56
C TRP A 232 0.56 -18.86 8.43
N CYS A 233 0.83 -17.56 8.67
CA CYS A 233 1.92 -17.10 9.54
C CYS A 233 1.56 -17.08 11.04
N ALA A 234 0.33 -17.47 11.44
CA ALA A 234 -0.11 -17.38 12.84
C ALA A 234 0.63 -18.40 13.73
N PRO A 235 1.01 -18.03 14.98
CA PRO A 235 1.58 -18.98 15.94
C PRO A 235 0.49 -19.90 16.56
N PRO A 236 0.82 -21.17 16.92
CA PRO A 236 2.12 -21.78 16.73
C PRO A 236 2.30 -22.23 15.28
N TRP A 237 3.35 -21.71 14.60
CA TRP A 237 3.67 -22.15 13.25
C TRP A 237 4.29 -23.57 13.30
N THR A 238 3.66 -24.54 12.65
CA THR A 238 4.07 -25.95 12.68
C THR A 238 4.73 -26.42 11.39
N GLY A 239 4.87 -25.53 10.39
CA GLY A 239 5.42 -25.88 9.07
C GLY A 239 4.46 -26.62 8.15
N SER A 240 3.27 -26.98 8.64
CA SER A 240 2.23 -27.64 7.83
C SER A 240 1.06 -26.70 7.58
N PRO A 241 0.42 -26.74 6.40
CA PRO A 241 -0.80 -25.99 6.16
C PRO A 241 -1.89 -26.46 7.15
N PRO A 242 -2.84 -25.58 7.55
CA PRO A 242 -3.92 -25.98 8.44
C PRO A 242 -4.74 -27.09 7.78
N ASP A 243 -4.91 -28.19 8.48
CA ASP A 243 -5.83 -29.25 8.07
C ASP A 243 -7.18 -28.62 7.74
N GLY A 244 -7.70 -28.88 6.54
CA GLY A 244 -8.85 -28.21 5.94
C GLY A 244 -10.19 -28.47 6.64
N ASN A 245 -10.23 -28.32 7.97
CA ASN A 245 -11.45 -28.44 8.76
C ASN A 245 -11.38 -27.54 10.00
N ALA A 246 -11.50 -26.22 9.79
CA ALA A 246 -11.75 -25.27 10.88
C ALA A 246 -13.11 -24.63 10.65
N ASP A 247 -14.08 -25.03 11.47
CA ASP A 247 -15.38 -24.36 11.60
C ASP A 247 -15.20 -22.85 11.83
N THR A 248 -15.95 -22.10 11.05
CA THR A 248 -16.03 -20.66 11.01
C THR A 248 -16.12 -20.01 12.40
N ALA A 249 -15.03 -19.44 12.88
CA ALA A 249 -15.08 -18.47 13.95
C ALA A 249 -15.28 -17.07 13.37
N ALA A 250 -16.41 -16.45 13.67
CA ALA A 250 -16.75 -15.08 13.32
C ALA A 250 -15.74 -14.07 13.90
N PRO A 251 -15.47 -12.93 13.23
CA PRO A 251 -14.53 -11.94 13.74
C PRO A 251 -15.05 -11.33 15.04
N ALA A 252 -14.27 -11.48 16.09
CA ALA A 252 -14.54 -10.87 17.39
C ALA A 252 -14.43 -9.33 17.24
N THR A 253 -15.56 -8.65 17.34
CA THR A 253 -15.64 -7.21 17.56
C THR A 253 -15.29 -6.91 19.03
N GLY A 254 -13.99 -6.84 19.31
CA GLY A 254 -13.48 -6.42 20.62
C GLY A 254 -13.08 -4.96 20.57
N THR A 255 -13.91 -4.09 21.15
CA THR A 255 -13.52 -2.72 21.51
C THR A 255 -12.50 -2.79 22.63
N ALA A 256 -11.22 -2.54 22.31
CA ALA A 256 -10.17 -2.32 23.31
C ALA A 256 -10.33 -0.91 23.91
N PRO A 257 -10.14 -0.73 25.22
CA PRO A 257 -10.20 0.57 25.86
C PRO A 257 -9.01 1.43 25.43
N ALA A 258 -9.28 2.68 25.04
CA ALA A 258 -8.27 3.67 24.74
C ALA A 258 -7.50 4.02 26.03
N THR A 259 -6.25 3.58 26.14
CA THR A 259 -5.27 4.19 27.02
C THR A 259 -4.56 5.29 26.25
N GLU A 260 -4.60 6.51 26.79
CA GLU A 260 -3.83 7.65 26.36
C GLU A 260 -2.34 7.37 26.58
N ASP A 261 -1.69 6.70 25.60
CA ASP A 261 -0.24 6.64 25.54
C ASP A 261 0.22 7.61 24.44
N THR A 262 1.00 8.58 24.84
CA THR A 262 1.79 9.46 23.96
C THR A 262 2.52 8.57 22.94
N PRO A 263 2.41 8.82 21.62
CA PRO A 263 3.06 7.97 20.63
C PRO A 263 4.57 8.03 20.83
N ALA A 264 5.13 6.98 21.40
CA ALA A 264 6.57 6.79 21.47
C ALA A 264 7.12 6.81 20.05
N ALA A 265 8.13 7.65 19.80
CA ALA A 265 8.88 7.65 18.56
C ALA A 265 9.34 6.21 18.29
N MET A 266 9.05 5.70 17.07
CA MET A 266 9.49 4.38 16.66
C MET A 266 11.04 4.38 16.62
N THR A 267 11.66 3.88 17.66
CA THR A 267 13.12 3.71 17.70
C THR A 267 13.47 2.51 16.82
N PRO A 268 14.51 2.58 15.97
CA PRO A 268 15.00 1.40 15.25
C PRO A 268 15.40 0.33 16.25
N LEU A 269 14.70 -0.79 16.27
CA LEU A 269 15.06 -1.95 17.10
C LEU A 269 15.97 -2.86 16.28
N PRO A 270 16.92 -3.57 16.90
CA PRO A 270 17.65 -4.62 16.22
C PRO A 270 16.63 -5.65 15.70
N MET A 271 16.61 -5.85 14.39
CA MET A 271 15.70 -6.77 13.73
C MET A 271 16.22 -8.19 13.94
N THR A 272 15.55 -8.94 14.79
CA THR A 272 15.79 -10.37 14.99
C THR A 272 14.44 -11.07 14.93
N VAL A 273 14.32 -12.08 14.07
CA VAL A 273 13.15 -12.97 14.07
C VAL A 273 13.21 -13.78 15.38
N PRO A 274 12.19 -13.74 16.23
CA PRO A 274 12.16 -14.59 17.41
C PRO A 274 12.20 -16.06 16.99
N SER A 275 13.04 -16.86 17.62
CA SER A 275 13.16 -18.30 17.34
C SER A 275 11.80 -18.99 17.48
N GLY A 276 11.38 -19.70 16.43
CA GLY A 276 10.11 -20.43 16.36
C GLY A 276 8.94 -19.65 15.72
N GLU A 277 9.18 -18.47 15.15
CA GLU A 277 8.20 -17.75 14.34
C GLU A 277 8.46 -17.96 12.83
N ASN A 278 7.40 -17.88 12.03
CA ASN A 278 7.51 -17.95 10.57
C ASN A 278 8.26 -16.71 10.03
N PRO A 279 9.40 -16.86 9.32
CA PRO A 279 10.20 -15.73 8.85
C PRO A 279 9.49 -14.84 7.83
N PHE A 280 8.45 -15.33 7.14
CA PHE A 280 7.63 -14.53 6.25
C PHE A 280 6.65 -13.60 6.96
N ARG A 281 6.42 -13.79 8.26
CA ARG A 281 5.39 -13.06 9.01
C ARG A 281 5.58 -11.55 8.95
N GLY A 282 6.80 -11.08 9.16
CA GLY A 282 7.11 -9.65 9.08
C GLY A 282 6.86 -9.07 7.70
N VAL A 283 7.27 -9.79 6.65
CA VAL A 283 7.07 -9.40 5.26
C VAL A 283 5.58 -9.40 4.88
N CYS A 284 4.85 -10.45 5.25
CA CYS A 284 3.39 -10.53 5.05
C CYS A 284 2.65 -9.38 5.75
N ARG A 285 3.09 -8.98 6.98
CA ARG A 285 2.56 -7.80 7.66
C ARG A 285 2.85 -6.52 6.90
N ALA A 286 4.05 -6.36 6.34
CA ALA A 286 4.41 -5.17 5.57
C ALA A 286 3.48 -5.00 4.35
N HIS A 287 3.23 -6.06 3.60
CA HIS A 287 2.25 -6.04 2.51
C HIS A 287 0.83 -5.75 3.01
N ARG A 288 0.45 -6.32 4.17
CA ARG A 288 -0.86 -6.05 4.79
C ARG A 288 -1.06 -4.57 5.11
N VAL A 289 -0.02 -3.88 5.57
CA VAL A 289 -0.08 -2.44 5.87
C VAL A 289 -0.51 -1.63 4.65
N GLU A 290 0.04 -1.92 3.47
CA GLU A 290 -0.30 -1.22 2.23
C GLU A 290 -1.77 -1.45 1.84
N VAL A 291 -2.25 -2.68 1.97
CA VAL A 291 -3.66 -3.02 1.70
C VAL A 291 -4.60 -2.30 2.68
N LEU A 292 -4.28 -2.32 3.97
CA LEU A 292 -5.08 -1.69 5.02
C LEU A 292 -5.11 -0.15 4.89
N ASP A 293 -4.00 0.47 4.46
CA ASP A 293 -3.96 1.91 4.18
C ASP A 293 -4.96 2.27 3.07
N LEU A 294 -4.93 1.57 1.95
CA LEU A 294 -5.86 1.81 0.83
C LEU A 294 -7.32 1.62 1.22
N LEU A 295 -7.63 0.61 2.01
CA LEU A 295 -8.99 0.34 2.49
C LEU A 295 -9.48 1.31 3.58
N GLY A 296 -8.59 2.15 4.11
CA GLY A 296 -8.89 3.10 5.17
C GLY A 296 -8.97 2.48 6.57
N ALA A 297 -8.44 1.27 6.77
CA ALA A 297 -8.32 0.63 8.08
C ALA A 297 -7.07 1.13 8.83
N TRP A 298 -6.91 2.45 8.94
CA TRP A 298 -5.66 3.12 9.33
C TRP A 298 -5.15 2.78 10.73
N ALA A 299 -6.06 2.62 11.71
CA ALA A 299 -5.64 2.22 13.06
C ALA A 299 -4.97 0.83 13.06
N LEU A 300 -5.52 -0.10 12.27
CA LEU A 300 -4.95 -1.43 12.09
C LEU A 300 -3.67 -1.38 11.26
N ALA A 301 -3.63 -0.57 10.19
CA ALA A 301 -2.43 -0.38 9.37
C ALA A 301 -1.23 0.08 10.21
N GLU A 302 -1.42 1.04 11.12
CA GLU A 302 -0.35 1.50 12.01
C GLU A 302 0.08 0.44 13.04
N ALA A 303 -0.87 -0.34 13.58
CA ALA A 303 -0.54 -1.44 14.48
C ALA A 303 0.29 -2.51 13.76
N GLU A 304 -0.12 -2.90 12.57
CA GLU A 304 0.60 -3.86 11.72
C GLU A 304 1.98 -3.32 11.29
N ALA A 305 2.10 -2.03 10.93
CA ALA A 305 3.38 -1.43 10.57
C ALA A 305 4.39 -1.49 11.73
N ARG A 306 3.95 -1.13 12.95
CA ARG A 306 4.82 -1.24 14.14
C ARG A 306 5.28 -2.67 14.40
N GLN A 307 4.42 -3.64 14.15
CA GLN A 307 4.75 -5.06 14.34
C GLN A 307 5.65 -5.56 13.20
N ALA A 308 5.35 -5.22 11.94
CA ALA A 308 6.18 -5.54 10.80
C ALA A 308 7.63 -5.08 10.99
N CYS A 309 7.84 -3.84 11.41
CA CYS A 309 9.18 -3.31 11.66
C CYS A 309 9.98 -4.04 12.77
N ARG A 310 9.32 -4.83 13.60
CA ARG A 310 9.98 -5.69 14.60
C ARG A 310 10.23 -7.11 14.10
N GLU A 311 9.42 -7.59 13.18
CA GLU A 311 9.42 -8.98 12.72
C GLU A 311 10.09 -9.19 11.35
N VAL A 312 10.30 -8.11 10.57
CA VAL A 312 10.96 -8.23 9.25
C VAL A 312 12.41 -8.68 9.41
N PRO A 313 12.83 -9.74 8.72
CA PRO A 313 14.22 -10.20 8.73
C PRO A 313 15.21 -9.16 8.19
N VAL A 314 16.47 -9.27 8.61
CA VAL A 314 17.56 -8.31 8.24
C VAL A 314 17.82 -8.27 6.73
N ASP A 315 17.54 -9.35 6.02
CA ASP A 315 17.66 -9.49 4.57
C ASP A 315 16.45 -8.95 3.78
N CYS A 316 15.38 -8.49 4.48
CA CYS A 316 14.14 -7.97 3.89
C CYS A 316 13.91 -6.48 4.20
N LEU A 317 14.97 -5.66 4.18
CA LEU A 317 14.92 -4.23 4.52
C LEU A 317 13.90 -3.43 3.69
N GLU A 318 13.68 -3.81 2.44
CA GLU A 318 12.71 -3.16 1.56
C GLU A 318 11.28 -3.25 2.11
N SER A 319 10.90 -4.39 2.68
CA SER A 319 9.59 -4.59 3.30
C SER A 319 9.41 -3.73 4.54
N ALA A 320 10.45 -3.58 5.38
CA ALA A 320 10.42 -2.66 6.50
C ALA A 320 10.29 -1.20 6.04
N ALA A 321 11.02 -0.82 5.00
CA ALA A 321 10.95 0.51 4.41
C ALA A 321 9.55 0.81 3.84
N ALA A 322 8.89 -0.19 3.22
CA ALA A 322 7.52 -0.08 2.73
C ALA A 322 6.51 0.12 3.88
N ALA A 323 6.65 -0.63 4.97
CA ALA A 323 5.80 -0.49 6.16
C ALA A 323 5.94 0.90 6.82
N TYR A 324 7.16 1.42 6.95
CA TYR A 324 7.39 2.79 7.43
C TYR A 324 6.80 3.84 6.50
N TYR A 325 6.93 3.66 5.19
CA TYR A 325 6.35 4.57 4.21
C TYR A 325 4.82 4.63 4.32
N ALA A 326 4.15 3.48 4.37
CA ALA A 326 2.70 3.41 4.49
C ALA A 326 2.20 3.99 5.83
N ALA A 327 2.92 3.74 6.95
CA ALA A 327 2.64 4.38 8.22
C ALA A 327 2.74 5.92 8.13
N GLY A 328 3.76 6.43 7.41
CA GLY A 328 3.93 7.86 7.15
C GLY A 328 2.76 8.46 6.37
N ASP A 329 2.23 7.75 5.37
CA ASP A 329 1.06 8.18 4.59
C ASP A 329 -0.20 8.26 5.45
N VAL A 330 -0.47 7.24 6.28
CA VAL A 330 -1.59 7.24 7.24
C VAL A 330 -1.46 8.43 8.21
N GLN A 331 -0.30 8.62 8.83
CA GLN A 331 -0.05 9.69 9.81
C GLN A 331 -0.23 11.08 9.18
N ARG A 332 0.26 11.27 7.95
CA ARG A 332 0.09 12.52 7.20
C ARG A 332 -1.38 12.83 6.94
N ARG A 333 -2.15 11.86 6.47
CA ARG A 333 -3.60 11.99 6.19
C ARG A 333 -4.41 12.25 7.47
N GLN A 334 -3.96 11.73 8.61
CA GLN A 334 -4.54 12.04 9.92
C GLN A 334 -4.13 13.42 10.47
N GLY A 335 -3.15 14.10 9.86
CA GLY A 335 -2.63 15.40 10.29
C GLY A 335 -1.54 15.32 11.36
N ARG A 336 -0.99 14.13 11.64
CA ARG A 336 0.14 13.91 12.56
C ARG A 336 1.46 14.09 11.81
N LEU A 337 1.76 15.35 11.43
CA LEU A 337 2.81 15.68 10.47
C LEU A 337 4.23 15.36 10.98
N GLU A 338 4.48 15.52 12.29
CA GLU A 338 5.78 15.19 12.92
C GLU A 338 6.02 13.67 12.91
N ALA A 339 5.02 12.88 13.25
CA ALA A 339 5.11 11.41 13.19
C ALA A 339 5.33 10.93 11.76
N ALA A 340 4.63 11.50 10.78
CA ALA A 340 4.81 11.20 9.37
C ALA A 340 6.25 11.50 8.91
N ALA A 341 6.84 12.62 9.36
CA ALA A 341 8.21 12.98 9.02
C ALA A 341 9.22 11.94 9.55
N VAL A 342 9.01 11.43 10.76
CA VAL A 342 9.85 10.38 11.36
C VAL A 342 9.72 9.08 10.56
N SER A 343 8.49 8.65 10.25
CA SER A 343 8.25 7.43 9.48
C SER A 343 8.86 7.49 8.08
N TYR A 344 8.73 8.59 7.35
CA TYR A 344 9.41 8.77 6.07
C TYR A 344 10.94 8.85 6.20
N GLY A 345 11.46 9.37 7.32
CA GLY A 345 12.89 9.35 7.63
C GLY A 345 13.42 7.92 7.73
N HIS A 346 12.75 7.06 8.49
CA HIS A 346 13.13 5.64 8.60
C HIS A 346 13.00 4.90 7.27
N ALA A 347 11.96 5.15 6.48
CA ALA A 347 11.86 4.58 5.14
C ALA A 347 13.06 4.96 4.27
N HIS A 348 13.52 6.22 4.37
CA HIS A 348 14.69 6.71 3.64
C HIS A 348 16.00 6.09 4.14
N GLU A 349 16.20 5.98 5.44
CA GLU A 349 17.37 5.32 6.06
C GLU A 349 17.51 3.87 5.59
N LEU A 350 16.40 3.19 5.33
CA LEU A 350 16.35 1.84 4.79
C LEU A 350 16.43 1.78 3.25
N GLY A 351 16.74 2.90 2.58
CA GLY A 351 16.99 2.95 1.14
C GLY A 351 15.78 3.28 0.27
N ARG A 352 14.55 3.43 0.85
CA ARG A 352 13.37 3.81 0.07
C ARG A 352 13.31 5.31 -0.14
N ILE A 353 13.14 5.76 -1.38
CA ILE A 353 12.82 7.16 -1.67
C ILE A 353 11.37 7.42 -1.24
N PRO A 354 11.12 8.24 -0.20
CA PRO A 354 9.78 8.36 0.39
C PRO A 354 8.88 9.33 -0.39
N GLN A 355 8.86 9.22 -1.71
CA GLN A 355 8.03 10.02 -2.62
C GLN A 355 6.87 9.17 -3.17
N PRO A 356 5.71 9.80 -3.41
CA PRO A 356 5.37 11.23 -3.26
C PRO A 356 4.99 11.67 -1.82
N GLY A 357 4.88 10.75 -0.85
CA GLY A 357 4.39 11.04 0.50
C GLY A 357 5.11 12.20 1.19
N LEU A 358 6.45 12.24 1.11
CA LEU A 358 7.25 13.31 1.70
C LEU A 358 7.00 14.69 1.05
N ALA A 359 6.77 14.73 -0.27
CA ALA A 359 6.42 16.00 -0.94
C ALA A 359 5.05 16.51 -0.48
N LEU A 360 4.06 15.63 -0.36
CA LEU A 360 2.73 15.97 0.16
C LEU A 360 2.78 16.37 1.65
N LEU A 361 3.65 15.76 2.44
CA LEU A 361 3.91 16.19 3.82
C LEU A 361 4.48 17.61 3.86
N ARG A 362 5.48 17.93 3.03
CA ARG A 362 6.06 19.26 2.95
C ARG A 362 5.03 20.30 2.53
N LEU A 363 4.14 19.95 1.61
CA LEU A 363 3.02 20.80 1.22
C LEU A 363 2.08 21.07 2.40
N ALA A 364 1.71 20.03 3.15
CA ALA A 364 0.87 20.16 4.36
C ALA A 364 1.53 20.99 5.47
N GLN A 365 2.86 21.00 5.54
CA GLN A 365 3.66 21.87 6.43
C GLN A 365 3.84 23.30 5.92
N GLY A 366 3.26 23.67 4.77
CA GLY A 366 3.42 24.98 4.14
C GLY A 366 4.76 25.20 3.42
N ARG A 367 5.57 24.14 3.24
CA ARG A 367 6.88 24.18 2.58
C ARG A 367 6.75 23.89 1.09
N ALA A 368 6.04 24.73 0.38
CA ALA A 368 5.63 24.51 -1.01
C ALA A 368 6.83 24.31 -1.98
N ASP A 369 7.88 25.13 -1.87
CA ASP A 369 9.07 25.03 -2.74
C ASP A 369 9.77 23.66 -2.56
N ALA A 370 9.86 23.18 -1.32
CA ALA A 370 10.45 21.87 -1.02
C ALA A 370 9.57 20.72 -1.52
N ALA A 371 8.25 20.90 -1.57
CA ALA A 371 7.33 19.92 -2.15
C ALA A 371 7.50 19.82 -3.67
N VAL A 372 7.56 20.97 -4.37
CA VAL A 372 7.81 21.04 -5.82
C VAL A 372 9.14 20.38 -6.17
N ALA A 373 10.23 20.82 -5.53
CA ALA A 373 11.57 20.29 -5.80
C ALA A 373 11.64 18.77 -5.55
N GLY A 374 11.00 18.28 -4.48
CA GLY A 374 11.02 16.86 -4.13
C GLY A 374 10.29 15.97 -5.14
N VAL A 375 9.13 16.37 -5.64
CA VAL A 375 8.39 15.58 -6.63
C VAL A 375 9.03 15.68 -8.02
N ASP A 376 9.54 16.86 -8.40
CA ASP A 376 10.22 17.05 -9.69
C ASP A 376 11.51 16.23 -9.76
N LEU A 377 12.30 16.20 -8.67
CA LEU A 377 13.49 15.35 -8.58
C LEU A 377 13.12 13.86 -8.69
N ALA A 378 12.07 13.43 -8.00
CA ALA A 378 11.64 12.03 -8.05
C ALA A 378 11.19 11.61 -9.47
N LEU A 379 10.51 12.50 -10.19
CA LEU A 379 10.12 12.28 -11.60
C LEU A 379 11.34 12.23 -12.52
N ALA A 380 12.34 13.08 -12.29
CA ALA A 380 13.58 13.13 -13.08
C ALA A 380 14.50 11.92 -12.82
N CYS A 381 14.56 11.40 -11.59
CA CYS A 381 15.39 10.26 -11.23
C CYS A 381 14.84 8.91 -11.73
N ARG A 382 13.57 8.83 -12.09
CA ARG A 382 12.98 7.63 -12.71
C ARG A 382 13.27 7.68 -14.21
N SER A 383 14.41 7.12 -14.60
CA SER A 383 14.96 7.21 -15.95
C SER A 383 14.16 6.42 -17.00
N ASP A 384 13.32 5.47 -16.56
CA ASP A 384 12.53 4.65 -17.45
C ASP A 384 11.05 4.73 -17.08
N PRO A 385 10.24 5.46 -17.89
CA PRO A 385 8.80 5.60 -17.65
C PRO A 385 8.04 4.28 -17.84
N ASP A 386 8.60 3.31 -18.54
CA ASP A 386 7.90 2.08 -18.91
C ASP A 386 8.04 0.97 -17.84
N HIS A 387 9.03 1.06 -16.94
CA HIS A 387 9.28 0.04 -15.93
C HIS A 387 8.47 0.17 -14.63
N ASP A 388 8.09 1.39 -14.21
CA ASP A 388 7.27 1.61 -13.01
C ASP A 388 6.16 2.60 -13.33
N VAL A 389 5.26 2.17 -14.17
CA VAL A 389 4.10 2.97 -14.63
C VAL A 389 3.25 3.45 -13.46
N LEU A 390 3.00 2.60 -12.46
CA LEU A 390 2.17 2.96 -11.31
C LEU A 390 2.86 3.96 -10.38
N GLY A 391 4.15 3.77 -10.10
CA GLY A 391 4.92 4.72 -9.30
C GLY A 391 5.04 6.08 -9.98
N ARG A 392 5.24 6.10 -11.31
CA ARG A 392 5.22 7.35 -12.10
C ARG A 392 3.85 8.01 -12.06
N ALA A 393 2.77 7.25 -12.21
CA ALA A 393 1.41 7.76 -12.13
C ALA A 393 1.10 8.40 -10.77
N ARG A 394 1.51 7.78 -9.68
CA ARG A 394 1.38 8.35 -8.32
C ARG A 394 2.16 9.66 -8.16
N LEU A 395 3.37 9.74 -8.72
CA LEU A 395 4.17 10.97 -8.73
C LEU A 395 3.52 12.08 -9.55
N LEU A 396 2.97 11.78 -10.74
CA LEU A 396 2.27 12.75 -11.59
C LEU A 396 0.98 13.26 -10.94
N ALA A 397 0.22 12.38 -10.26
CA ALA A 397 -0.94 12.77 -9.47
C ALA A 397 -0.54 13.75 -8.35
N ALA A 398 0.49 13.43 -7.58
CA ALA A 398 1.01 14.32 -6.55
C ALA A 398 1.60 15.63 -7.14
N ARG A 399 2.28 15.56 -8.29
CA ARG A 399 2.78 16.75 -8.99
C ARG A 399 1.63 17.67 -9.41
N THR A 400 0.51 17.10 -9.86
CA THR A 400 -0.70 17.87 -10.17
C THR A 400 -1.24 18.58 -8.93
N GLU A 401 -1.35 17.87 -7.80
CA GLU A 401 -1.84 18.43 -6.53
C GLU A 401 -0.93 19.56 -6.04
N VAL A 402 0.38 19.33 -6.01
CA VAL A 402 1.39 20.34 -5.60
C VAL A 402 1.34 21.57 -6.50
N ALA A 403 1.28 21.38 -7.84
CA ALA A 403 1.21 22.47 -8.80
C ALA A 403 -0.06 23.32 -8.61
N LEU A 404 -1.20 22.69 -8.40
CA LEU A 404 -2.45 23.41 -8.11
C LEU A 404 -2.37 24.20 -6.81
N ALA A 405 -1.73 23.67 -5.78
CA ALA A 405 -1.56 24.36 -4.50
C ALA A 405 -0.69 25.61 -4.62
N VAL A 406 0.36 25.58 -5.45
CA VAL A 406 1.23 26.75 -5.73
C VAL A 406 0.73 27.61 -6.89
N ARG A 407 -0.43 27.31 -7.46
CA ARG A 407 -1.06 27.99 -8.60
C ARG A 407 -0.25 27.93 -9.92
N ASP A 408 0.59 26.90 -10.07
CA ASP A 408 1.24 26.56 -11.35
C ASP A 408 0.27 25.77 -12.23
N LEU A 409 -0.72 26.46 -12.82
CA LEU A 409 -1.72 25.83 -13.68
C LEU A 409 -1.11 25.13 -14.92
N PRO A 410 -0.10 25.74 -15.60
CA PRO A 410 0.54 25.05 -16.72
C PRO A 410 1.27 23.76 -16.30
N GLY A 411 1.93 23.75 -15.15
CA GLY A 411 2.59 22.58 -14.59
C GLY A 411 1.59 21.47 -14.23
N ALA A 412 0.48 21.84 -13.60
CA ALA A 412 -0.61 20.93 -13.28
C ALA A 412 -1.21 20.30 -14.54
N ALA A 413 -1.48 21.10 -15.58
CA ALA A 413 -2.03 20.62 -16.83
C ALA A 413 -1.10 19.64 -17.55
N ARG A 414 0.22 19.92 -17.57
CA ARG A 414 1.21 18.98 -18.16
C ARG A 414 1.25 17.66 -17.42
N ALA A 415 1.30 17.68 -16.08
CA ALA A 415 1.34 16.46 -15.28
C ALA A 415 0.05 15.63 -15.44
N ALA A 416 -1.12 16.27 -15.47
CA ALA A 416 -2.39 15.61 -15.70
C ALA A 416 -2.51 15.01 -17.10
N ALA A 417 -1.99 15.69 -18.14
CA ALA A 417 -1.99 15.19 -19.52
C ALA A 417 -1.06 13.99 -19.69
N GLU A 418 0.12 14.01 -19.06
CA GLU A 418 1.03 12.87 -19.06
C GLU A 418 0.40 11.66 -18.35
N LEU A 419 -0.25 11.89 -17.20
CA LEU A 419 -0.96 10.84 -16.48
C LEU A 419 -2.13 10.24 -17.29
N ASP A 420 -2.85 11.08 -18.04
CA ASP A 420 -3.91 10.63 -18.96
C ASP A 420 -3.35 9.78 -20.10
N ALA A 421 -2.21 10.16 -20.66
CA ALA A 421 -1.52 9.38 -21.68
C ALA A 421 -1.08 8.00 -21.15
N LEU A 422 -0.52 7.94 -19.95
CA LEU A 422 -0.17 6.67 -19.28
C LEU A 422 -1.40 5.78 -19.06
N ALA A 423 -2.51 6.37 -18.62
CA ALA A 423 -3.75 5.63 -18.40
C ALA A 423 -4.40 5.15 -19.73
N GLY A 424 -4.13 5.83 -20.84
CA GLY A 424 -4.59 5.45 -22.17
C GLY A 424 -3.71 4.43 -22.89
N ALA A 425 -2.43 4.39 -22.56
CA ALA A 425 -1.47 3.46 -23.17
C ALA A 425 -1.55 2.03 -22.59
N ALA A 426 -2.10 1.88 -21.37
CA ALA A 426 -2.24 0.58 -20.72
C ALA A 426 -3.33 -0.25 -21.41
N ASP A 427 -2.93 -1.22 -22.25
CA ASP A 427 -3.84 -2.17 -22.89
C ASP A 427 -4.65 -2.93 -21.83
N GLY A 428 -5.98 -2.94 -21.99
CA GLY A 428 -6.90 -3.56 -21.03
C GLY A 428 -7.28 -2.71 -19.81
N GLY A 429 -6.75 -1.48 -19.70
CA GLY A 429 -7.10 -0.47 -18.70
C GLY A 429 -6.82 -0.89 -17.26
N VAL A 430 -5.83 -0.29 -16.60
CA VAL A 430 -5.64 -0.43 -15.15
C VAL A 430 -6.59 0.56 -14.45
N PRO A 431 -7.62 0.10 -13.71
CA PRO A 431 -8.64 0.98 -13.12
C PRO A 431 -8.05 2.09 -12.25
N LEU A 432 -6.95 1.82 -11.55
CA LEU A 432 -6.27 2.78 -10.70
C LEU A 432 -5.66 3.93 -11.51
N LEU A 433 -5.00 3.63 -12.64
CA LEU A 433 -4.44 4.67 -13.52
C LEU A 433 -5.52 5.60 -14.05
N ARG A 434 -6.67 5.03 -14.45
CA ARG A 434 -7.80 5.82 -14.95
C ARG A 434 -8.41 6.69 -13.85
N ALA A 435 -8.58 6.17 -12.64
CA ALA A 435 -9.09 6.94 -11.50
C ALA A 435 -8.16 8.11 -11.13
N LEU A 436 -6.84 7.87 -11.11
CA LEU A 436 -5.83 8.92 -10.88
C LEU A 436 -5.88 10.00 -11.98
N ALA A 437 -5.90 9.59 -13.26
CA ALA A 437 -5.94 10.50 -14.39
C ALA A 437 -7.22 11.35 -14.42
N ASP A 438 -8.37 10.74 -14.23
CA ASP A 438 -9.65 11.45 -14.19
C ASP A 438 -9.74 12.42 -13.00
N THR A 439 -9.14 12.07 -11.85
CA THR A 439 -9.02 12.97 -10.69
C THR A 439 -8.16 14.19 -11.04
N ALA A 440 -7.00 13.97 -11.65
CA ALA A 440 -6.08 15.04 -12.03
C ALA A 440 -6.70 15.97 -13.09
N LEU A 441 -7.27 15.42 -14.17
CA LEU A 441 -7.94 16.19 -15.23
C LEU A 441 -9.10 17.03 -14.69
N GLY A 442 -9.93 16.44 -13.82
CA GLY A 442 -11.05 17.14 -13.21
C GLY A 442 -10.60 18.27 -12.27
N SER A 443 -9.53 18.05 -11.52
CA SER A 443 -8.93 19.06 -10.62
C SER A 443 -8.38 20.26 -11.42
N VAL A 444 -7.66 19.99 -12.51
CA VAL A 444 -7.13 21.03 -13.39
C VAL A 444 -8.26 21.81 -14.06
N ALA A 445 -9.25 21.13 -14.64
CA ALA A 445 -10.40 21.78 -15.28
C ALA A 445 -11.16 22.70 -14.30
N LEU A 446 -11.31 22.25 -13.05
CA LEU A 446 -11.92 23.05 -11.99
C LEU A 446 -11.09 24.30 -11.65
N ALA A 447 -9.77 24.14 -11.51
CA ALA A 447 -8.86 25.24 -11.18
C ALA A 447 -8.78 26.30 -12.30
N GLU A 448 -8.83 25.87 -13.56
CA GLU A 448 -8.88 26.73 -14.75
C GLU A 448 -10.28 27.30 -15.02
N ARG A 449 -11.27 26.94 -14.21
CA ARG A 449 -12.69 27.32 -14.41
C ARG A 449 -13.22 26.93 -15.79
N ARG A 450 -12.69 25.85 -16.37
CA ARG A 450 -13.19 25.33 -17.65
C ARG A 450 -14.52 24.61 -17.47
N PRO A 451 -15.46 24.71 -18.42
CA PRO A 451 -16.65 23.88 -18.40
C PRO A 451 -16.25 22.40 -18.58
N GLY A 452 -17.00 21.49 -17.94
CA GLY A 452 -16.78 20.05 -18.12
C GLY A 452 -15.96 19.35 -17.05
N ALA A 453 -15.59 20.02 -15.94
CA ALA A 453 -14.92 19.36 -14.80
C ALA A 453 -15.73 18.20 -14.17
N LEU A 454 -17.06 18.26 -14.25
CA LEU A 454 -17.95 17.27 -13.63
C LEU A 454 -17.80 15.86 -14.21
N LEU A 455 -17.59 15.72 -15.53
CA LEU A 455 -17.52 14.40 -16.17
C LEU A 455 -16.31 13.58 -15.70
N PRO A 456 -15.06 14.08 -15.79
CA PRO A 456 -13.91 13.34 -15.30
C PRO A 456 -14.01 13.09 -13.78
N LEU A 457 -14.50 14.03 -12.97
CA LEU A 457 -14.65 13.82 -11.53
C LEU A 457 -15.68 12.73 -11.19
N ARG A 458 -16.77 12.62 -11.95
CA ARG A 458 -17.75 11.53 -11.77
C ARG A 458 -17.17 10.17 -12.14
N ARG A 459 -16.38 10.09 -13.23
CA ARG A 459 -15.67 8.86 -13.61
C ARG A 459 -14.64 8.50 -12.54
N ALA A 460 -13.86 9.47 -12.05
CA ALA A 460 -12.92 9.26 -10.96
C ALA A 460 -13.62 8.71 -9.71
N LEU A 461 -14.74 9.31 -9.29
CA LEU A 461 -15.51 8.82 -8.15
C LEU A 461 -16.00 7.38 -8.35
N ALA A 462 -16.52 7.05 -9.52
CA ALA A 462 -16.96 5.69 -9.84
C ALA A 462 -15.79 4.71 -9.74
N GLY A 463 -14.61 5.04 -10.33
CA GLY A 463 -13.42 4.22 -10.26
C GLY A 463 -12.91 4.02 -8.83
N TRP A 464 -12.83 5.07 -8.02
CA TRP A 464 -12.40 4.95 -6.62
C TRP A 464 -13.38 4.14 -5.75
N LEU A 465 -14.68 4.22 -6.02
CA LEU A 465 -15.68 3.40 -5.33
C LEU A 465 -15.60 1.92 -5.75
N GLU A 466 -15.35 1.64 -7.03
CA GLU A 466 -15.14 0.29 -7.55
C GLU A 466 -13.87 -0.33 -6.92
N LEU A 467 -12.79 0.44 -6.84
CA LEU A 467 -11.54 0.05 -6.18
C LEU A 467 -11.67 -0.06 -4.65
N ARG A 468 -12.78 0.38 -4.05
CA ARG A 468 -13.01 0.43 -2.59
C ARG A 468 -11.97 1.25 -1.83
N VAL A 469 -11.48 2.34 -2.42
CA VAL A 469 -10.50 3.25 -1.81
C VAL A 469 -11.24 4.49 -1.26
N PRO A 470 -11.65 4.48 0.02
CA PRO A 470 -12.60 5.46 0.55
C PRO A 470 -12.01 6.86 0.71
N TYR A 471 -10.71 7.00 0.99
CA TYR A 471 -10.09 8.31 1.19
C TYR A 471 -10.06 9.12 -0.11
N GLU A 472 -9.57 8.53 -1.20
CA GLU A 472 -9.50 9.16 -2.51
C GLU A 472 -10.92 9.45 -3.07
N ALA A 473 -11.86 8.54 -2.84
CA ALA A 473 -13.27 8.78 -3.18
C ALA A 473 -13.82 10.01 -2.45
N ALA A 474 -13.49 10.18 -1.16
CA ALA A 474 -13.92 11.35 -0.39
C ALA A 474 -13.21 12.65 -0.86
N GLN A 475 -11.94 12.59 -1.26
CA GLN A 475 -11.23 13.73 -1.87
C GLN A 475 -11.90 14.14 -3.19
N VAL A 476 -12.27 13.20 -4.05
CA VAL A 476 -13.00 13.50 -5.30
C VAL A 476 -14.37 14.11 -5.02
N ARG A 477 -15.08 13.68 -3.97
CA ARG A 477 -16.33 14.31 -3.55
C ARG A 477 -16.16 15.79 -3.14
N MET A 478 -15.03 16.14 -2.52
CA MET A 478 -14.70 17.54 -2.25
C MET A 478 -14.56 18.37 -3.53
N LEU A 479 -13.93 17.79 -4.56
CA LEU A 479 -13.79 18.42 -5.88
C LEU A 479 -15.14 18.52 -6.61
N LEU A 480 -15.93 17.47 -6.56
CA LEU A 480 -17.30 17.47 -7.12
C LEU A 480 -18.18 18.55 -6.48
N ALA A 481 -18.09 18.71 -5.16
CA ALA A 481 -18.81 19.78 -4.48
C ALA A 481 -18.40 21.18 -4.97
N ALA A 482 -17.10 21.40 -5.20
CA ALA A 482 -16.62 22.65 -5.77
C ALA A 482 -17.13 22.86 -7.22
N ALA A 483 -17.14 21.80 -8.02
CA ALA A 483 -17.67 21.83 -9.39
C ALA A 483 -19.19 22.07 -9.44
N CYS A 484 -19.96 21.44 -8.55
CA CYS A 484 -21.41 21.69 -8.41
C CYS A 484 -21.71 23.14 -8.02
N ARG A 485 -20.95 23.71 -7.08
CA ARG A 485 -21.06 25.13 -6.74
C ARG A 485 -20.76 26.06 -7.90
N ALA A 486 -19.71 25.75 -8.67
CA ALA A 486 -19.37 26.51 -9.86
C ALA A 486 -20.49 26.46 -10.92
N ALA A 487 -21.26 25.36 -10.96
CA ALA A 487 -22.44 25.18 -11.81
C ALA A 487 -23.74 25.76 -11.20
N GLY A 488 -23.70 26.30 -9.96
CA GLY A 488 -24.86 26.85 -9.27
C GLY A 488 -25.71 25.80 -8.49
N ASP A 489 -25.30 24.56 -8.45
CA ASP A 489 -25.99 23.48 -7.73
C ASP A 489 -25.44 23.34 -6.30
N GLU A 490 -25.94 24.18 -5.41
CA GLU A 490 -25.51 24.21 -4.00
C GLU A 490 -26.05 22.99 -3.22
N GLU A 491 -27.18 22.43 -3.64
CA GLU A 491 -27.76 21.25 -2.97
C GLU A 491 -26.90 20.02 -3.21
N ALA A 492 -26.55 19.73 -4.46
CA ALA A 492 -25.61 18.66 -4.79
C ALA A 492 -24.26 18.86 -4.10
N ALA A 493 -23.74 20.10 -4.06
CA ALA A 493 -22.51 20.41 -3.36
C ALA A 493 -22.55 20.07 -1.87
N ARG A 494 -23.67 20.33 -1.18
CA ARG A 494 -23.83 19.98 0.23
C ARG A 494 -23.90 18.47 0.47
N LEU A 495 -24.58 17.74 -0.41
CA LEU A 495 -24.64 16.27 -0.34
C LEU A 495 -23.25 15.65 -0.48
N GLU A 496 -22.45 16.09 -1.46
CA GLU A 496 -21.09 15.60 -1.66
C GLU A 496 -20.18 15.93 -0.47
N LEU A 497 -20.23 17.17 0.05
CA LEU A 497 -19.46 17.57 1.24
C LEU A 497 -19.87 16.82 2.50
N GLY A 498 -21.18 16.58 2.70
CA GLY A 498 -21.69 15.83 3.84
C GLY A 498 -21.17 14.39 3.84
N THR A 499 -21.22 13.74 2.67
CA THR A 499 -20.70 12.39 2.48
C THR A 499 -19.18 12.33 2.66
N ALA A 500 -18.44 13.28 2.06
CA ALA A 500 -16.99 13.36 2.23
C ALA A 500 -16.59 13.52 3.70
N ARG A 501 -17.24 14.43 4.43
CA ARG A 501 -16.98 14.66 5.85
C ARG A 501 -17.19 13.38 6.67
N ALA A 502 -18.31 12.68 6.48
CA ALA A 502 -18.60 11.46 7.21
C ALA A 502 -17.55 10.36 6.96
N VAL A 503 -17.03 10.26 5.73
CA VAL A 503 -15.94 9.35 5.40
C VAL A 503 -14.65 9.75 6.10
N PHE A 504 -14.25 11.02 6.03
CA PHE A 504 -13.02 11.52 6.68
C PHE A 504 -13.06 11.36 8.21
N GLU A 505 -14.22 11.62 8.84
CA GLU A 505 -14.43 11.41 10.29
C GLU A 505 -14.24 9.93 10.66
N ARG A 506 -14.81 9.01 9.88
CA ARG A 506 -14.65 7.56 10.10
C ARG A 506 -13.20 7.08 9.93
N LEU A 507 -12.46 7.65 8.96
CA LEU A 507 -11.05 7.33 8.70
C LEU A 507 -10.09 7.98 9.70
N GLY A 508 -10.54 8.98 10.46
CA GLY A 508 -9.67 9.80 11.27
C GLY A 508 -8.84 10.82 10.49
N ALA A 509 -9.24 11.17 9.25
CA ALA A 509 -8.64 12.22 8.43
C ALA A 509 -9.04 13.62 8.93
N VAL A 510 -8.52 13.99 10.08
CA VAL A 510 -8.93 15.19 10.83
C VAL A 510 -8.80 16.48 10.03
N PRO A 511 -7.71 16.74 9.27
CA PRO A 511 -7.59 17.96 8.47
C PRO A 511 -8.68 18.07 7.40
N ASP A 512 -8.96 16.98 6.70
CA ASP A 512 -9.94 16.95 5.61
C ASP A 512 -11.38 17.03 6.14
N ALA A 513 -11.67 16.36 7.26
CA ALA A 513 -12.95 16.47 7.94
C ALA A 513 -13.26 17.92 8.35
N ARG A 514 -12.27 18.63 8.91
CA ARG A 514 -12.38 20.05 9.25
C ARG A 514 -12.58 20.93 8.01
N ARG A 515 -11.86 20.65 6.92
CA ARG A 515 -12.00 21.36 5.64
C ARG A 515 -13.42 21.17 5.07
N ALA A 516 -13.93 19.94 5.05
CA ALA A 516 -15.30 19.66 4.60
C ALA A 516 -16.34 20.38 5.45
N ALA A 517 -16.20 20.35 6.79
CA ALA A 517 -17.08 21.05 7.72
C ALA A 517 -17.06 22.60 7.51
N ALA A 518 -15.89 23.16 7.29
CA ALA A 518 -15.74 24.59 7.01
C ALA A 518 -16.42 24.98 5.69
N LEU A 519 -16.32 24.16 4.64
CA LEU A 519 -16.99 24.39 3.37
C LEU A 519 -18.53 24.23 3.49
N LEU A 520 -19.03 23.30 4.30
CA LEU A 520 -20.46 23.17 4.62
C LEU A 520 -20.98 24.41 5.35
N SER A 521 -20.23 24.93 6.31
CA SER A 521 -20.60 26.11 7.10
C SER A 521 -20.47 27.41 6.28
N GLY A 522 -19.48 27.49 5.38
CA GLY A 522 -19.23 28.67 4.52
C GLY A 522 -20.30 28.87 3.44
N GLY A 523 -20.91 27.79 2.95
CA GLY A 523 -22.06 27.82 2.03
C GLY A 523 -23.34 28.41 2.68
N SER A 524 -23.40 28.40 4.00
CA SER A 524 -24.52 28.95 4.78
C SER A 524 -24.44 30.46 4.98
N ARG A 525 -23.32 31.10 4.67
CA ARG A 525 -23.21 32.57 4.64
C ARG A 525 -23.55 33.09 3.24
N ARG A 526 -24.83 32.91 2.80
CA ARG A 526 -25.37 33.85 1.83
C ARG A 526 -25.15 35.22 2.45
N ARG A 527 -24.30 36.06 1.85
CA ARG A 527 -24.21 37.47 2.23
C ARG A 527 -25.60 38.03 1.99
N LEU A 528 -26.37 38.14 3.08
CA LEU A 528 -27.67 38.77 3.01
C LEU A 528 -27.48 40.20 2.51
N PRO A 529 -28.37 40.72 1.66
CA PRO A 529 -28.29 42.10 1.15
C PRO A 529 -28.04 43.08 2.29
N GLY A 530 -27.21 44.09 2.05
CA GLY A 530 -26.86 45.08 3.06
C GLY A 530 -25.94 44.60 4.20
N GLY A 531 -25.30 43.41 4.08
CA GLY A 531 -24.39 42.86 5.11
C GLY A 531 -25.10 42.44 6.40
N LEU A 532 -26.40 42.13 6.32
CA LEU A 532 -27.19 41.66 7.44
C LEU A 532 -26.71 40.28 7.91
N THR A 533 -26.76 40.03 9.22
CA THR A 533 -26.62 38.69 9.79
C THR A 533 -27.94 37.93 9.63
N THR A 534 -27.92 36.59 9.73
CA THR A 534 -29.15 35.76 9.69
C THR A 534 -30.19 36.22 10.70
N ARG A 535 -29.73 36.59 11.91
CA ARG A 535 -30.63 37.07 12.97
C ARG A 535 -31.24 38.44 12.66
N GLU A 536 -30.47 39.35 12.09
CA GLU A 536 -30.95 40.66 11.63
C GLU A 536 -31.93 40.52 10.47
N ALA A 537 -31.71 39.56 9.55
CA ALA A 537 -32.67 39.30 8.48
C ALA A 537 -33.99 38.67 9.00
N GLU A 538 -33.94 37.83 10.02
CA GLU A 538 -35.15 37.30 10.71
C GLU A 538 -35.93 38.43 11.34
N VAL A 539 -35.25 39.33 12.07
CA VAL A 539 -35.90 40.52 12.65
C VAL A 539 -36.51 41.40 11.55
N LEU A 540 -35.78 41.65 10.46
CA LEU A 540 -36.24 42.48 9.35
C LEU A 540 -37.47 41.87 8.63
N ARG A 541 -37.53 40.55 8.46
CA ARG A 541 -38.71 39.87 7.92
C ARG A 541 -39.96 40.08 8.78
N LEU A 542 -39.79 39.92 10.09
CA LEU A 542 -40.90 40.16 11.04
C LEU A 542 -41.32 41.64 11.10
N VAL A 543 -40.38 42.56 10.90
CA VAL A 543 -40.65 43.99 10.71
C VAL A 543 -41.48 44.23 9.45
N ALA A 544 -41.07 43.60 8.33
CA ALA A 544 -41.72 43.76 7.04
C ALA A 544 -43.13 43.12 7.02
N SER A 545 -43.36 42.07 7.81
CA SER A 545 -44.72 41.52 8.05
C SER A 545 -45.58 42.35 9.01
N GLY A 546 -45.09 43.48 9.49
CA GLY A 546 -45.89 44.40 10.33
C GLY A 546 -45.80 44.15 11.84
N GLY A 547 -44.98 43.21 12.32
CA GLY A 547 -44.87 42.86 13.74
C GLY A 547 -44.34 43.99 14.60
N THR A 548 -44.87 44.24 15.78
CA THR A 548 -44.32 45.21 16.77
C THR A 548 -43.06 44.65 17.42
N ASN A 549 -42.30 45.47 18.16
CA ASN A 549 -41.14 44.97 18.88
C ASN A 549 -41.48 43.87 19.88
N LYS A 550 -42.69 43.96 20.48
CA LYS A 550 -43.20 42.96 21.40
C LYS A 550 -43.53 41.64 20.69
N ASP A 551 -44.14 41.72 19.50
CA ASP A 551 -44.47 40.52 18.69
C ASP A 551 -43.19 39.84 18.22
N ILE A 552 -42.18 40.61 17.75
CA ILE A 552 -40.88 40.10 17.33
C ILE A 552 -40.12 39.48 18.50
N ALA A 553 -40.17 40.12 19.67
CA ALA A 553 -39.58 39.60 20.89
C ALA A 553 -40.16 38.24 21.27
N GLY A 554 -41.51 38.13 21.20
CA GLY A 554 -42.23 36.88 21.43
C GLY A 554 -41.90 35.79 20.42
N ALA A 555 -41.93 36.13 19.13
CA ALA A 555 -41.64 35.19 18.03
C ALA A 555 -40.20 34.66 18.05
N LEU A 556 -39.23 35.48 18.45
CA LEU A 556 -37.81 35.15 18.46
C LEU A 556 -37.26 34.74 19.83
N VAL A 557 -38.12 34.72 20.88
CA VAL A 557 -37.77 34.37 22.27
C VAL A 557 -36.62 35.23 22.80
N ILE A 558 -36.68 36.55 22.62
CA ILE A 558 -35.71 37.56 23.08
C ILE A 558 -36.43 38.73 23.76
N SER A 559 -35.68 39.62 24.42
CA SER A 559 -36.29 40.84 25.00
C SER A 559 -36.58 41.91 23.94
N GLU A 560 -37.60 42.77 24.18
CA GLU A 560 -37.87 43.92 23.33
C GLU A 560 -36.70 44.86 23.19
N HIS A 561 -35.87 45.00 24.23
CA HIS A 561 -34.62 45.76 24.19
C HIS A 561 -33.61 45.16 23.18
N THR A 562 -33.53 43.82 23.11
CA THR A 562 -32.70 43.11 22.15
C THR A 562 -33.21 43.33 20.72
N VAL A 563 -34.53 43.34 20.50
CA VAL A 563 -35.15 43.68 19.20
C VAL A 563 -34.78 45.09 18.79
N ALA A 564 -34.89 46.08 19.70
CA ALA A 564 -34.54 47.47 19.44
C ALA A 564 -33.04 47.61 19.05
N ARG A 565 -32.18 46.90 19.72
CA ARG A 565 -30.75 46.86 19.37
C ARG A 565 -30.50 46.26 17.98
N HIS A 566 -31.19 45.18 17.63
CA HIS A 566 -31.09 44.63 16.27
C HIS A 566 -31.60 45.60 15.21
N LEU A 567 -32.70 46.29 15.46
CA LEU A 567 -33.21 47.29 14.54
C LEU A 567 -32.26 48.45 14.31
N ASN A 568 -31.61 48.95 15.35
CA ASN A 568 -30.60 49.99 15.22
C ASN A 568 -29.41 49.51 14.38
N ASN A 569 -28.95 48.29 14.58
CA ASN A 569 -27.87 47.71 13.77
C ASN A 569 -28.32 47.50 12.31
N ILE A 570 -29.55 47.07 12.06
CA ILE A 570 -30.10 46.91 10.72
C ILE A 570 -30.16 48.28 10.02
N PHE A 571 -30.71 49.30 10.68
CA PHE A 571 -30.78 50.64 10.11
C PHE A 571 -29.41 51.21 9.75
N ALA A 572 -28.44 51.02 10.65
CA ALA A 572 -27.04 51.45 10.38
C ALA A 572 -26.44 50.68 9.19
N LYS A 573 -26.64 49.37 9.09
CA LYS A 573 -26.10 48.56 8.01
C LYS A 573 -26.74 48.81 6.65
N LEU A 574 -28.06 49.08 6.64
CA LEU A 574 -28.81 49.34 5.42
C LEU A 574 -28.79 50.83 5.00
N GLY A 575 -28.25 51.73 5.83
CA GLY A 575 -28.24 53.16 5.57
C GLY A 575 -29.63 53.77 5.57
N VAL A 576 -30.61 53.20 6.33
CA VAL A 576 -32.00 53.67 6.38
C VAL A 576 -32.32 54.27 7.73
N GLY A 577 -33.14 55.34 7.71
CA GLY A 577 -33.47 56.10 8.93
C GLY A 577 -34.82 55.74 9.58
N SER A 578 -35.57 54.80 9.02
CA SER A 578 -36.88 54.49 9.54
C SER A 578 -37.27 53.04 9.35
N ARG A 579 -38.22 52.55 10.18
CA ARG A 579 -38.82 51.21 10.08
C ARG A 579 -39.46 50.98 8.71
N THR A 580 -40.17 51.99 8.19
CA THR A 580 -40.81 51.96 6.87
C THR A 580 -39.82 51.80 5.75
N SER A 581 -38.68 52.53 5.81
CA SER A 581 -37.62 52.44 4.83
C SER A 581 -36.92 51.05 4.89
N ALA A 582 -36.78 50.47 6.08
CA ALA A 582 -36.23 49.12 6.25
C ALA A 582 -37.21 48.04 5.69
N THR A 583 -38.51 48.22 5.86
CA THR A 583 -39.55 47.38 5.25
C THR A 583 -39.49 47.46 3.72
N ALA A 584 -39.40 48.67 3.14
CA ALA A 584 -39.28 48.84 1.70
C ALA A 584 -38.00 48.16 1.14
N TYR A 585 -36.89 48.28 1.87
CA TYR A 585 -35.66 47.56 1.54
C TYR A 585 -35.83 46.06 1.52
N ALA A 586 -36.54 45.49 2.51
CA ALA A 586 -36.77 44.04 2.59
C ALA A 586 -37.55 43.50 1.37
N TYR A 587 -38.54 44.23 0.91
CA TYR A 587 -39.32 43.87 -0.30
C TYR A 587 -38.49 44.08 -1.58
N ALA A 588 -37.70 45.13 -1.68
CA ALA A 588 -36.87 45.40 -2.86
C ALA A 588 -35.76 44.40 -3.08
N HIS A 589 -35.37 43.68 -2.04
CA HIS A 589 -34.27 42.71 -2.06
C HIS A 589 -34.71 41.25 -1.77
N ASP A 590 -35.99 40.92 -1.96
CA ASP A 590 -36.55 39.57 -1.78
C ASP A 590 -36.19 38.93 -0.43
N LEU A 591 -36.23 39.71 0.63
CA LEU A 591 -35.99 39.24 2.00
C LEU A 591 -37.26 38.79 2.72
N VAL A 592 -38.41 39.01 2.11
CA VAL A 592 -39.77 38.66 2.65
C VAL A 592 -40.41 37.63 1.78
#